data_ba430a81d13d7da78ba9630da71be147
#
_entry.id   ba430a81d13d7da78ba9630da71be147
#
_cell.length_a   1.000
_cell.length_b   1.000
_cell.length_c   1.000
_cell.angle_alpha   90.00
_cell.angle_beta   90.00
_cell.angle_gamma   90.00
#
_symmetry.space_group_name_H-M   'P 1'
#
loop_
_entity.id
_entity.type
_entity.pdbx_description
1 polymer ?
#
loop_
_entity_poly.entity_id
_entity_poly.type
_entity_poly.pdbx_seq_one_letter_code
_entity_poly.pdbx_strand_id
1 'polypeptide(L)'
;SKGEKGQYFTPRYVIDMCVKMMNPKEDEYIIDTAAGSSGFTVHSIFHVWDAIRERKGLPKGENFTAEERSNDEIKYVEDRVFAIDFDEKAVRVAKTLNLIAGDGKTNVINLNTLDYSRWDEITKQDRWQDAYFEGFRRLKKIRPAGANDYKEFNFDVVMANPPFAGDIKENQIITRYELGKNSKGKWQNKVGRDILFIERNLNFLKPGGRMAIILPQGRFNNSSDQYIREFIAERCRILAVVGLHGNTFKPHTGTKTSVL
;
A
#
# COMPACT_ATOMS: atom_id res chain seq x y z
N SER A 1 -14.88 19.36 12.09
CA SER A 1 -14.87 18.11 11.34
C SER A 1 -14.31 17.04 12.24
N LYS A 2 -15.12 16.04 12.59
CA LYS A 2 -14.64 14.85 13.29
C LYS A 2 -13.69 14.14 12.34
N GLY A 3 -12.39 14.07 12.70
CA GLY A 3 -11.38 13.37 11.94
C GLY A 3 -11.84 11.96 11.58
N GLU A 4 -11.58 11.52 10.36
CA GLU A 4 -11.95 10.19 9.90
C GLU A 4 -11.34 9.16 10.86
N LYS A 5 -12.23 8.47 11.60
CA LYS A 5 -11.84 7.41 12.51
C LYS A 5 -11.29 6.26 11.66
N GLY A 6 -10.01 5.94 11.81
CA GLY A 6 -9.45 4.71 11.24
C GLY A 6 -8.10 4.81 10.55
N GLN A 7 -7.50 5.99 10.43
CA GLN A 7 -6.13 6.14 9.95
C GLN A 7 -5.16 6.12 11.15
N TYR A 8 -4.32 5.10 11.22
CA TYR A 8 -3.37 4.92 12.30
C TYR A 8 -1.96 4.79 11.73
N PHE A 9 -0.99 5.41 12.40
CA PHE A 9 0.41 5.19 12.08
C PHE A 9 0.79 3.74 12.41
N THR A 10 1.43 3.07 11.46
CA THR A 10 1.96 1.73 11.70
C THR A 10 3.21 1.85 12.58
N PRO A 11 3.27 1.14 13.71
CA PRO A 11 4.44 1.16 14.57
C PRO A 11 5.71 0.73 13.83
N ARG A 12 6.83 1.39 14.12
CA ARG A 12 8.11 1.16 13.43
C ARG A 12 8.54 -0.31 13.41
N TYR A 13 8.41 -1.00 14.54
CA TYR A 13 8.80 -2.41 14.62
C TYR A 13 7.94 -3.34 13.75
N VAL A 14 6.66 -2.98 13.50
CA VAL A 14 5.80 -3.73 12.57
C VAL A 14 6.23 -3.48 11.14
N ILE A 15 6.55 -2.22 10.81
CA ILE A 15 7.09 -1.85 9.48
C ILE A 15 8.39 -2.61 9.22
N ASP A 16 9.35 -2.57 10.15
CA ASP A 16 10.65 -3.24 10.02
C ASP A 16 10.47 -4.75 9.83
N MET A 17 9.56 -5.37 10.58
CA MET A 17 9.23 -6.79 10.41
C MET A 17 8.71 -7.07 9.01
N CYS A 18 7.72 -6.31 8.53
CA CYS A 18 7.13 -6.51 7.22
C CYS A 18 8.16 -6.30 6.09
N VAL A 19 8.96 -5.24 6.17
CA VAL A 19 10.01 -4.96 5.17
C VAL A 19 11.05 -6.08 5.12
N LYS A 20 11.50 -6.59 6.28
CA LYS A 20 12.42 -7.73 6.34
C LYS A 20 11.83 -9.01 5.76
N MET A 21 10.55 -9.29 6.06
CA MET A 21 9.85 -10.46 5.51
C MET A 21 9.65 -10.34 4.00
N MET A 22 9.27 -9.17 3.51
CA MET A 22 9.08 -8.90 2.08
C MET A 22 10.40 -8.80 1.33
N ASN A 23 11.46 -8.32 1.98
CA ASN A 23 12.82 -8.23 1.45
C ASN A 23 12.86 -7.69 0.00
N PRO A 24 12.36 -6.47 -0.23
CA PRO A 24 12.31 -5.87 -1.57
C PRO A 24 13.71 -5.73 -2.17
N LYS A 25 13.80 -5.87 -3.50
CA LYS A 25 15.05 -5.78 -4.26
C LYS A 25 15.09 -4.54 -5.13
N GLU A 26 16.28 -4.14 -5.57
CA GLU A 26 16.49 -2.91 -6.36
C GLU A 26 15.81 -2.92 -7.75
N ASP A 27 15.51 -4.09 -8.30
CA ASP A 27 14.84 -4.28 -9.57
C ASP A 27 13.31 -4.48 -9.44
N GLU A 28 12.78 -4.53 -8.23
CA GLU A 28 11.37 -4.77 -7.93
C GLU A 28 10.56 -3.48 -7.79
N TYR A 29 9.34 -3.49 -8.32
CA TYR A 29 8.34 -2.46 -8.08
C TYR A 29 7.61 -2.70 -6.76
N ILE A 30 7.58 -1.69 -5.90
CA ILE A 30 6.88 -1.75 -4.61
C ILE A 30 5.82 -0.66 -4.50
N ILE A 31 4.73 -0.96 -3.81
CA ILE A 31 3.67 -0.01 -3.51
C ILE A 31 3.09 -0.18 -2.12
N ASP A 32 2.79 0.96 -1.48
CA ASP A 32 1.88 1.07 -0.33
C ASP A 32 0.58 1.72 -0.80
N THR A 33 -0.52 0.99 -0.71
CA THR A 33 -1.83 1.41 -1.24
C THR A 33 -2.69 2.17 -0.23
N ALA A 34 -2.23 2.30 1.00
CA ALA A 34 -2.84 3.05 2.09
C ALA A 34 -1.73 3.70 2.93
N ALA A 35 -0.94 4.56 2.27
CA ALA A 35 0.41 4.91 2.68
C ALA A 35 0.50 5.68 4.01
N GLY A 36 -0.55 6.42 4.39
CA GLY A 36 -0.47 7.26 5.58
C GLY A 36 0.76 8.17 5.54
N SER A 37 1.66 8.01 6.49
CA SER A 37 2.94 8.72 6.55
C SER A 37 4.07 8.07 5.73
N SER A 38 3.78 7.09 4.87
CA SER A 38 4.77 6.37 4.04
C SER A 38 5.78 5.50 4.81
N GLY A 39 5.43 5.00 5.98
CA GLY A 39 6.32 4.15 6.77
C GLY A 39 6.87 2.95 6.00
N PHE A 40 6.03 2.18 5.32
CA PHE A 40 6.46 1.03 4.53
C PHE A 40 7.41 1.40 3.39
N THR A 41 7.09 2.45 2.64
CA THR A 41 7.93 2.87 1.51
C THR A 41 9.27 3.41 1.97
N VAL A 42 9.31 4.29 2.98
CA VAL A 42 10.56 4.85 3.52
C VAL A 42 11.49 3.75 4.04
N HIS A 43 10.97 2.82 4.84
CA HIS A 43 11.81 1.71 5.37
C HIS A 43 12.25 0.75 4.26
N SER A 44 11.43 0.54 3.23
CA SER A 44 11.83 -0.25 2.05
C SER A 44 12.94 0.44 1.27
N ILE A 45 12.88 1.77 1.11
CA ILE A 45 13.94 2.55 0.47
C ILE A 45 15.25 2.33 1.20
N PHE A 46 15.29 2.53 2.51
CA PHE A 46 16.53 2.31 3.28
C PHE A 46 17.04 0.87 3.20
N HIS A 47 16.14 -0.11 3.27
CA HIS A 47 16.50 -1.52 3.15
C HIS A 47 17.18 -1.82 1.81
N VAL A 48 16.66 -1.32 0.70
CA VAL A 48 17.22 -1.52 -0.64
C VAL A 48 18.49 -0.70 -0.83
N TRP A 49 18.55 0.52 -0.32
CA TRP A 49 19.76 1.34 -0.37
C TRP A 49 20.93 0.69 0.37
N ASP A 50 20.69 0.08 1.53
CA ASP A 50 21.71 -0.68 2.24
C ASP A 50 22.25 -1.85 1.40
N ALA A 51 21.38 -2.55 0.68
CA ALA A 51 21.78 -3.63 -0.22
C ALA A 51 22.58 -3.13 -1.43
N ILE A 52 22.16 -1.97 -2.03
CA ILE A 52 22.90 -1.32 -3.12
C ILE A 52 24.30 -0.92 -2.65
N ARG A 53 24.40 -0.30 -1.46
CA ARG A 53 25.68 0.13 -0.87
C ARG A 53 26.59 -1.05 -0.55
N GLU A 54 26.05 -2.10 0.03
CA GLU A 54 26.82 -3.34 0.30
C GLU A 54 27.40 -3.92 -0.99
N ARG A 55 26.61 -4.03 -2.05
CA ARG A 55 27.05 -4.49 -3.37
C ARG A 55 28.17 -3.63 -3.97
N LYS A 56 28.13 -2.31 -3.69
CA LYS A 56 29.14 -1.34 -4.18
C LYS A 56 30.34 -1.16 -3.25
N GLY A 57 30.39 -1.83 -2.10
CA GLY A 57 31.44 -1.64 -1.09
C GLY A 57 31.41 -0.25 -0.43
N LEU A 58 30.24 0.41 -0.42
CA LEU A 58 30.03 1.72 0.20
C LEU A 58 29.57 1.58 1.65
N PRO A 59 29.84 2.57 2.54
CA PRO A 59 29.35 2.55 3.91
C PRO A 59 27.83 2.48 3.96
N LYS A 60 27.26 1.68 4.88
CA LYS A 60 25.85 1.64 5.20
C LYS A 60 25.50 2.74 6.21
N GLY A 61 24.25 3.19 6.21
CA GLY A 61 23.75 4.12 7.22
C GLY A 61 22.65 5.06 6.72
N GLU A 62 21.88 5.59 7.67
CA GLU A 62 20.74 6.46 7.42
C GLU A 62 21.13 7.97 7.24
N ASN A 63 22.37 8.34 7.53
CA ASN A 63 22.78 9.74 7.70
C ASN A 63 23.51 10.35 6.49
N PHE A 64 23.24 9.84 5.29
CA PHE A 64 23.85 10.40 4.10
C PHE A 64 23.00 11.54 3.54
N THR A 65 23.67 12.65 3.15
CA THR A 65 23.02 13.74 2.45
C THR A 65 22.56 13.33 1.05
N ALA A 66 21.67 14.10 0.44
CA ALA A 66 21.20 13.83 -0.93
C ALA A 66 22.36 13.82 -1.93
N GLU A 67 23.40 14.60 -1.70
CA GLU A 67 24.61 14.70 -2.55
C GLU A 67 25.47 13.43 -2.50
N GLU A 68 25.36 12.63 -1.44
CA GLU A 68 26.11 11.38 -1.27
C GLU A 68 25.36 10.14 -1.83
N ARG A 69 24.16 10.33 -2.39
CA ARG A 69 23.38 9.25 -3.00
C ARG A 69 23.93 8.86 -4.37
N SER A 70 24.10 7.58 -4.58
CA SER A 70 24.48 7.06 -5.90
C SER A 70 23.30 7.14 -6.88
N ASN A 71 23.59 7.16 -8.17
CA ASN A 71 22.57 7.14 -9.21
C ASN A 71 21.61 5.93 -9.09
N ASP A 72 22.08 4.77 -8.64
CA ASP A 72 21.24 3.58 -8.46
C ASP A 72 20.26 3.77 -7.30
N GLU A 73 20.69 4.41 -6.20
CA GLU A 73 19.82 4.73 -5.06
C GLU A 73 18.71 5.71 -5.46
N ILE A 74 19.04 6.77 -6.21
CA ILE A 74 18.09 7.76 -6.72
C ILE A 74 17.11 7.10 -7.69
N LYS A 75 17.64 6.36 -8.66
CA LYS A 75 16.84 5.69 -9.68
C LYS A 75 15.88 4.65 -9.11
N TYR A 76 16.29 3.91 -8.08
CA TYR A 76 15.42 2.96 -7.39
C TYR A 76 14.16 3.65 -6.87
N VAL A 77 14.31 4.75 -6.14
CA VAL A 77 13.17 5.47 -5.56
C VAL A 77 12.29 6.09 -6.65
N GLU A 78 12.92 6.74 -7.64
CA GLU A 78 12.19 7.40 -8.72
C GLU A 78 11.39 6.43 -9.59
N ASP A 79 11.94 5.26 -9.89
CA ASP A 79 11.34 4.34 -10.85
C ASP A 79 10.54 3.21 -10.19
N ARG A 80 10.85 2.82 -8.95
CA ARG A 80 10.38 1.57 -8.35
C ARG A 80 9.48 1.72 -7.13
N VAL A 81 9.48 2.87 -6.45
CA VAL A 81 8.76 3.06 -5.19
C VAL A 81 7.53 3.92 -5.38
N PHE A 82 6.37 3.40 -4.97
CA PHE A 82 5.07 4.05 -5.13
C PHE A 82 4.28 4.03 -3.83
N ALA A 83 3.46 5.06 -3.66
CA ALA A 83 2.52 5.16 -2.54
C ALA A 83 1.23 5.85 -2.99
N ILE A 84 0.10 5.37 -2.50
CA ILE A 84 -1.20 5.99 -2.72
C ILE A 84 -1.87 6.22 -1.36
N ASP A 85 -2.42 7.40 -1.18
CA ASP A 85 -3.33 7.67 -0.07
C ASP A 85 -4.46 8.62 -0.51
N PHE A 86 -5.61 8.46 0.10
CA PHE A 86 -6.79 9.30 -0.15
C PHE A 86 -6.71 10.62 0.62
N ASP A 87 -6.08 10.63 1.80
CA ASP A 87 -5.95 11.83 2.62
C ASP A 87 -4.82 12.73 2.09
N GLU A 88 -5.18 13.89 1.57
CA GLU A 88 -4.24 14.87 1.04
C GLU A 88 -3.21 15.31 2.11
N LYS A 89 -3.58 15.38 3.40
CA LYS A 89 -2.66 15.73 4.48
C LYS A 89 -1.62 14.63 4.68
N ALA A 90 -2.05 13.36 4.68
CA ALA A 90 -1.15 12.21 4.76
C ALA A 90 -0.18 12.20 3.58
N VAL A 91 -0.66 12.43 2.36
CA VAL A 91 0.16 12.53 1.15
C VAL A 91 1.21 13.66 1.26
N ARG A 92 0.84 14.82 1.79
CA ARG A 92 1.81 15.92 2.00
C ARG A 92 2.88 15.55 3.01
N VAL A 93 2.51 14.93 4.13
CA VAL A 93 3.47 14.42 5.13
C VAL A 93 4.39 13.38 4.50
N ALA A 94 3.83 12.41 3.77
CA ALA A 94 4.57 11.38 3.08
C ALA A 94 5.58 11.96 2.09
N LYS A 95 5.18 12.93 1.26
CA LYS A 95 6.10 13.63 0.34
C LYS A 95 7.23 14.35 1.09
N THR A 96 6.91 15.02 2.19
CA THR A 96 7.90 15.71 3.00
C THR A 96 8.90 14.75 3.63
N LEU A 97 8.44 13.63 4.19
CA LEU A 97 9.31 12.62 4.78
C LEU A 97 10.23 11.97 3.75
N ASN A 98 9.72 11.68 2.56
CA ASN A 98 10.52 11.16 1.48
C ASN A 98 11.56 12.19 0.98
N LEU A 99 11.17 13.46 0.90
CA LEU A 99 12.12 14.55 0.56
C LEU A 99 13.25 14.67 1.60
N ILE A 100 12.91 14.59 2.90
CA ILE A 100 13.90 14.60 3.99
C ILE A 100 14.80 13.36 3.93
N ALA A 101 14.26 12.21 3.54
CA ALA A 101 15.03 10.99 3.32
C ALA A 101 15.97 11.06 2.08
N GLY A 102 16.00 12.19 1.39
CA GLY A 102 16.88 12.41 0.24
C GLY A 102 16.28 12.02 -1.10
N ASP A 103 14.96 11.83 -1.14
CA ASP A 103 14.20 11.55 -2.36
C ASP A 103 13.44 12.79 -2.84
N GLY A 104 13.97 13.48 -3.82
CA GLY A 104 13.34 14.67 -4.41
C GLY A 104 12.21 14.36 -5.42
N LYS A 105 11.90 13.07 -5.71
CA LYS A 105 11.04 12.69 -6.84
C LYS A 105 10.06 11.56 -6.51
N THR A 106 9.52 11.55 -5.33
CA THR A 106 8.65 10.50 -4.81
C THR A 106 7.37 10.31 -5.61
N ASN A 107 7.02 9.05 -5.90
CA ASN A 107 5.73 8.68 -6.48
C ASN A 107 4.65 8.50 -5.39
N VAL A 108 4.42 9.50 -4.56
CA VAL A 108 3.29 9.56 -3.62
C VAL A 108 2.13 10.27 -4.29
N ILE A 109 1.02 9.59 -4.45
CA ILE A 109 -0.11 10.01 -5.29
C ILE A 109 -1.37 10.11 -4.43
N ASN A 110 -2.08 11.24 -4.54
CA ASN A 110 -3.36 11.43 -3.87
C ASN A 110 -4.49 10.89 -4.74
N LEU A 111 -4.96 9.69 -4.41
CA LEU A 111 -6.08 9.01 -5.07
C LEU A 111 -6.81 8.12 -4.07
N ASN A 112 -8.12 7.91 -4.29
CA ASN A 112 -8.84 6.85 -3.60
C ASN A 112 -8.48 5.50 -4.22
N THR A 113 -7.71 4.69 -3.50
CA THR A 113 -7.27 3.36 -3.96
C THR A 113 -8.43 2.45 -4.33
N LEU A 114 -9.56 2.51 -3.61
CA LEU A 114 -10.72 1.67 -3.86
C LEU A 114 -11.60 2.15 -5.02
N ASP A 115 -11.63 3.46 -5.29
CA ASP A 115 -12.47 4.06 -6.34
C ASP A 115 -11.68 4.33 -7.62
N TYR A 116 -11.03 3.29 -8.14
CA TYR A 116 -10.16 3.42 -9.32
C TYR A 116 -10.90 3.80 -10.61
N SER A 117 -12.21 3.60 -10.67
CA SER A 117 -13.02 3.98 -11.83
C SER A 117 -13.09 5.50 -12.04
N ARG A 118 -12.87 6.29 -10.97
CA ARG A 118 -12.87 7.75 -11.04
C ARG A 118 -11.48 8.36 -11.22
N TRP A 119 -10.45 7.55 -11.35
CA TRP A 119 -9.09 8.07 -11.47
C TRP A 119 -8.91 8.95 -12.72
N ASP A 120 -9.51 8.58 -13.86
CA ASP A 120 -9.44 9.42 -15.07
C ASP A 120 -10.12 10.80 -14.89
N GLU A 121 -11.18 10.88 -14.11
CA GLU A 121 -11.87 12.14 -13.79
C GLU A 121 -10.98 13.02 -12.88
N ILE A 122 -10.46 12.43 -11.80
CA ILE A 122 -9.64 13.14 -10.81
C ILE A 122 -8.32 13.61 -11.42
N THR A 123 -7.67 12.76 -12.20
CA THR A 123 -6.34 13.04 -12.76
C THR A 123 -6.34 14.06 -13.91
N LYS A 124 -7.51 14.49 -14.40
CA LYS A 124 -7.64 15.58 -15.38
C LYS A 124 -7.73 16.96 -14.75
N GLN A 125 -7.86 17.07 -13.44
CA GLN A 125 -7.94 18.35 -12.74
C GLN A 125 -6.55 19.03 -12.74
N ASP A 126 -6.46 20.27 -13.17
CA ASP A 126 -5.20 21.01 -13.32
C ASP A 126 -4.36 20.99 -12.03
N ARG A 127 -4.99 21.34 -10.90
CA ARG A 127 -4.32 21.33 -9.59
C ARG A 127 -3.78 19.95 -9.19
N TRP A 128 -4.47 18.89 -9.59
CA TRP A 128 -4.01 17.53 -9.33
C TRP A 128 -2.81 17.19 -10.24
N GLN A 129 -2.87 17.57 -11.51
CA GLN A 129 -1.80 17.34 -12.47
C GLN A 129 -0.50 18.04 -12.05
N ASP A 130 -0.57 19.29 -11.64
CA ASP A 130 0.60 20.05 -11.16
C ASP A 130 1.36 19.33 -10.03
N ALA A 131 0.62 18.63 -9.17
CA ALA A 131 1.21 18.00 -7.99
C ALA A 131 1.62 16.53 -8.19
N TYR A 132 0.94 15.77 -9.08
CA TYR A 132 1.02 14.30 -9.09
C TYR A 132 1.23 13.68 -10.47
N PHE A 133 1.21 14.45 -11.56
CA PHE A 133 1.24 13.95 -12.93
C PHE A 133 2.41 12.99 -13.19
N GLU A 134 3.64 13.36 -12.82
CA GLU A 134 4.82 12.55 -13.10
C GLU A 134 4.79 11.19 -12.42
N GLY A 135 4.44 11.15 -11.12
CA GLY A 135 4.28 9.90 -10.38
C GLY A 135 3.17 9.03 -10.98
N PHE A 136 2.05 9.64 -11.35
CA PHE A 136 0.94 8.91 -11.98
C PHE A 136 1.30 8.40 -13.38
N ARG A 137 2.04 9.18 -14.16
CA ARG A 137 2.56 8.74 -15.46
C ARG A 137 3.45 7.50 -15.34
N ARG A 138 4.29 7.45 -14.31
CA ARG A 138 5.11 6.27 -14.00
C ARG A 138 4.25 5.09 -13.54
N LEU A 139 3.28 5.32 -12.64
CA LEU A 139 2.35 4.30 -12.16
C LEU A 139 1.60 3.63 -13.32
N LYS A 140 1.13 4.40 -14.30
CA LYS A 140 0.43 3.86 -15.48
C LYS A 140 1.25 2.88 -16.30
N LYS A 141 2.59 2.99 -16.31
CA LYS A 141 3.47 2.07 -17.03
C LYS A 141 3.56 0.68 -16.40
N ILE A 142 3.13 0.53 -15.14
CA ILE A 142 3.19 -0.74 -14.40
C ILE A 142 1.92 -1.57 -14.62
N ARG A 143 0.94 -1.06 -15.37
CA ARG A 143 -0.26 -1.83 -15.71
C ARG A 143 0.07 -2.97 -16.68
N PRO A 144 -0.72 -4.06 -16.68
CA PRO A 144 -0.63 -5.10 -17.70
C PRO A 144 -0.75 -4.50 -19.12
N ALA A 145 -0.10 -5.13 -20.09
CA ALA A 145 -0.21 -4.71 -21.49
C ALA A 145 -1.67 -4.80 -21.96
N GLY A 146 -2.15 -3.72 -22.59
CA GLY A 146 -3.53 -3.65 -23.08
C GLY A 146 -4.58 -3.30 -22.01
N ALA A 147 -4.20 -3.03 -20.76
CA ALA A 147 -5.13 -2.60 -19.74
C ALA A 147 -5.78 -1.25 -20.08
N ASN A 148 -7.12 -1.22 -20.08
CA ASN A 148 -7.91 -0.02 -20.41
C ASN A 148 -8.37 0.74 -19.17
N ASP A 149 -8.14 0.20 -17.98
CA ASP A 149 -8.53 0.79 -16.70
C ASP A 149 -7.38 0.71 -15.68
N TYR A 150 -7.69 1.02 -14.43
CA TYR A 150 -6.73 1.00 -13.31
C TYR A 150 -7.02 -0.13 -12.33
N LYS A 151 -7.68 -1.21 -12.77
CA LYS A 151 -7.98 -2.35 -11.92
C LYS A 151 -6.70 -3.11 -11.56
N GLU A 152 -5.90 -3.45 -12.55
CA GLU A 152 -4.75 -4.34 -12.39
C GLU A 152 -3.42 -3.62 -12.61
N PHE A 153 -2.42 -4.05 -11.86
CA PHE A 153 -1.03 -3.61 -11.96
C PHE A 153 -0.08 -4.82 -11.85
N ASN A 154 1.22 -4.57 -12.03
CA ASN A 154 2.26 -5.61 -11.98
C ASN A 154 3.33 -5.27 -10.94
N PHE A 155 2.93 -5.03 -9.69
CA PHE A 155 3.87 -4.82 -8.61
C PHE A 155 4.45 -6.13 -8.10
N ASP A 156 5.75 -6.11 -7.75
CA ASP A 156 6.44 -7.24 -7.14
C ASP A 156 6.11 -7.37 -5.66
N VAL A 157 6.00 -6.23 -4.98
CA VAL A 157 5.74 -6.15 -3.54
C VAL A 157 4.64 -5.14 -3.25
N VAL A 158 3.64 -5.58 -2.51
CA VAL A 158 2.58 -4.72 -1.97
C VAL A 158 2.61 -4.80 -0.45
N MET A 159 2.70 -3.66 0.22
CA MET A 159 2.55 -3.56 1.66
C MET A 159 1.48 -2.54 2.00
N ALA A 160 0.59 -2.85 2.93
CA ALA A 160 -0.46 -1.93 3.32
C ALA A 160 -0.95 -2.14 4.74
N ASN A 161 -1.29 -1.04 5.38
CA ASN A 161 -2.09 -1.02 6.61
C ASN A 161 -3.39 -0.25 6.33
N PRO A 162 -4.39 -0.89 5.70
CA PRO A 162 -5.64 -0.23 5.35
C PRO A 162 -6.43 0.18 6.60
N PRO A 163 -7.32 1.19 6.50
CA PRO A 163 -8.16 1.58 7.62
C PRO A 163 -9.08 0.44 8.06
N PHE A 164 -9.08 0.11 9.37
CA PHE A 164 -9.88 -0.99 9.95
C PHE A 164 -11.33 -0.60 10.21
N ALA A 165 -11.62 0.69 10.26
CA ALA A 165 -12.94 1.21 10.56
C ALA A 165 -13.57 1.88 9.34
N GLY A 166 -14.90 1.85 9.32
CA GLY A 166 -15.72 2.44 8.30
C GLY A 166 -16.07 1.46 7.18
N ASP A 167 -17.31 1.61 6.72
CA ASP A 167 -17.86 0.82 5.63
C ASP A 167 -17.92 1.67 4.36
N ILE A 168 -17.66 1.05 3.23
CA ILE A 168 -18.01 1.57 1.92
C ILE A 168 -19.50 1.28 1.70
N LYS A 169 -20.26 2.32 1.31
CA LYS A 169 -21.70 2.25 1.01
C LYS A 169 -21.99 2.60 -0.43
N GLU A 170 -21.01 3.15 -1.12
CA GLU A 170 -21.09 3.55 -2.51
C GLU A 170 -21.16 2.30 -3.40
N ASN A 171 -22.36 2.03 -3.93
CA ASN A 171 -22.61 0.85 -4.74
C ASN A 171 -21.68 0.78 -5.96
N GLN A 172 -21.34 1.91 -6.56
CA GLN A 172 -20.38 2.01 -7.67
C GLN A 172 -18.98 1.50 -7.34
N ILE A 173 -18.56 1.58 -6.06
CA ILE A 173 -17.29 1.01 -5.59
C ILE A 173 -17.48 -0.47 -5.28
N ILE A 174 -18.50 -0.82 -4.48
CA ILE A 174 -18.74 -2.20 -4.02
C ILE A 174 -18.83 -3.17 -5.19
N THR A 175 -19.57 -2.80 -6.25
CA THR A 175 -19.80 -3.67 -7.42
C THR A 175 -18.57 -3.87 -8.31
N ARG A 176 -17.46 -3.20 -8.04
CA ARG A 176 -16.17 -3.42 -8.71
C ARG A 176 -15.36 -4.58 -8.12
N TYR A 177 -15.76 -5.06 -6.95
CA TYR A 177 -15.02 -6.06 -6.18
C TYR A 177 -15.87 -7.32 -5.98
N GLU A 178 -15.27 -8.49 -6.14
CA GLU A 178 -15.94 -9.76 -5.86
C GLU A 178 -16.28 -9.88 -4.37
N LEU A 179 -15.39 -9.41 -3.49
CA LEU A 179 -15.61 -9.29 -2.04
C LEU A 179 -16.69 -8.26 -1.65
N GLY A 180 -17.25 -7.53 -2.62
CA GLY A 180 -18.49 -6.77 -2.48
C GLY A 180 -19.73 -7.65 -2.31
N LYS A 181 -19.64 -8.95 -2.64
CA LYS A 181 -20.67 -9.94 -2.41
C LYS A 181 -20.50 -10.63 -1.07
N ASN A 182 -21.58 -11.09 -0.48
CA ASN A 182 -21.56 -11.94 0.70
C ASN A 182 -21.31 -13.42 0.33
N SER A 183 -21.24 -14.29 1.35
CA SER A 183 -21.09 -15.75 1.18
C SER A 183 -22.15 -16.44 0.31
N LYS A 184 -23.29 -15.77 0.08
CA LYS A 184 -24.38 -16.26 -0.77
C LYS A 184 -24.33 -15.68 -2.20
N GLY A 185 -23.23 -14.99 -2.56
CA GLY A 185 -23.04 -14.36 -3.87
C GLY A 185 -23.92 -13.10 -4.12
N LYS A 186 -24.58 -12.55 -3.09
CA LYS A 186 -25.43 -11.36 -3.22
C LYS A 186 -24.63 -10.11 -2.88
N TRP A 187 -24.81 -9.06 -3.68
CA TRP A 187 -24.23 -7.75 -3.42
C TRP A 187 -24.66 -7.21 -2.06
N GLN A 188 -23.70 -6.65 -1.33
CA GLN A 188 -23.91 -6.06 -0.02
C GLN A 188 -24.17 -4.55 -0.16
N ASN A 189 -25.02 -4.00 0.71
CA ASN A 189 -25.28 -2.56 0.76
C ASN A 189 -24.17 -1.78 1.46
N LYS A 190 -23.29 -2.49 2.17
CA LYS A 190 -22.11 -1.94 2.83
C LYS A 190 -21.05 -3.03 3.01
N VAL A 191 -19.80 -2.67 2.85
CA VAL A 191 -18.65 -3.59 3.01
C VAL A 191 -17.53 -2.86 3.76
N GLY A 192 -16.89 -3.54 4.70
CA GLY A 192 -15.73 -3.00 5.41
C GLY A 192 -14.63 -2.58 4.44
N ARG A 193 -14.03 -1.42 4.67
CA ARG A 193 -12.94 -0.91 3.82
C ARG A 193 -11.80 -1.91 3.71
N ASP A 194 -11.38 -2.48 4.83
CA ASP A 194 -10.30 -3.47 4.91
C ASP A 194 -10.57 -4.71 4.06
N ILE A 195 -11.83 -5.14 3.92
CA ILE A 195 -12.22 -6.28 3.07
C ILE A 195 -11.97 -5.95 1.59
N LEU A 196 -12.40 -4.78 1.12
CA LEU A 196 -12.18 -4.38 -0.27
C LEU A 196 -10.68 -4.14 -0.55
N PHE A 197 -9.91 -3.68 0.43
CA PHE A 197 -8.46 -3.53 0.31
C PHE A 197 -7.74 -4.88 0.11
N ILE A 198 -8.27 -6.00 0.62
CA ILE A 198 -7.71 -7.32 0.35
C ILE A 198 -7.70 -7.60 -1.15
N GLU A 199 -8.86 -7.53 -1.80
CA GLU A 199 -8.96 -7.76 -3.24
C GLU A 199 -8.19 -6.70 -4.04
N ARG A 200 -8.30 -5.43 -3.63
CA ARG A 200 -7.60 -4.35 -4.31
C ARG A 200 -6.08 -4.53 -4.31
N ASN A 201 -5.51 -4.94 -3.20
CA ASN A 201 -4.07 -5.20 -3.10
C ASN A 201 -3.63 -6.39 -3.96
N LEU A 202 -4.46 -7.43 -4.06
CA LEU A 202 -4.20 -8.53 -4.98
C LEU A 202 -4.24 -8.08 -6.45
N ASN A 203 -5.12 -7.15 -6.79
CA ASN A 203 -5.16 -6.56 -8.13
C ASN A 203 -3.91 -5.70 -8.45
N PHE A 204 -3.22 -5.19 -7.46
CA PHE A 204 -1.92 -4.52 -7.65
C PHE A 204 -0.77 -5.50 -7.85
N LEU A 205 -0.90 -6.72 -7.35
CA LEU A 205 0.18 -7.69 -7.29
C LEU A 205 0.29 -8.47 -8.60
N LYS A 206 1.49 -8.54 -9.18
CA LYS A 206 1.74 -9.42 -10.33
C LYS A 206 1.71 -10.90 -9.92
N PRO A 207 1.50 -11.83 -10.86
CA PRO A 207 1.72 -13.25 -10.58
C PRO A 207 3.13 -13.51 -10.06
N GLY A 208 3.24 -14.26 -8.95
CA GLY A 208 4.52 -14.51 -8.27
C GLY A 208 5.01 -13.37 -7.37
N GLY A 209 4.31 -12.24 -7.34
CA GLY A 209 4.56 -11.16 -6.38
C GLY A 209 4.18 -11.55 -4.94
N ARG A 210 4.56 -10.74 -3.98
CA ARG A 210 4.31 -11.00 -2.55
C ARG A 210 3.73 -9.77 -1.83
N MET A 211 2.88 -10.04 -0.86
CA MET A 211 2.12 -9.01 -0.15
C MET A 211 2.25 -9.17 1.36
N ALA A 212 2.32 -8.05 2.08
CA ALA A 212 2.08 -7.99 3.52
C ALA A 212 0.95 -6.98 3.79
N ILE A 213 -0.16 -7.45 4.30
CA ILE A 213 -1.31 -6.62 4.65
C ILE A 213 -1.69 -6.79 6.11
N ILE A 214 -1.91 -5.68 6.82
CA ILE A 214 -2.36 -5.67 8.22
C ILE A 214 -3.88 -5.67 8.24
N LEU A 215 -4.47 -6.65 8.91
CA LEU A 215 -5.93 -6.82 8.98
C LEU A 215 -6.39 -7.05 10.42
N PRO A 216 -7.63 -6.68 10.76
CA PRO A 216 -8.27 -7.09 12.01
C PRO A 216 -8.25 -8.61 12.16
N GLN A 217 -7.93 -9.11 13.36
CA GLN A 217 -7.84 -10.54 13.61
C GLN A 217 -9.16 -11.27 13.34
N GLY A 218 -10.29 -10.59 13.46
CA GLY A 218 -11.60 -11.14 13.13
C GLY A 218 -11.70 -11.71 11.71
N ARG A 219 -10.95 -11.17 10.74
CA ARG A 219 -10.92 -11.67 9.36
C ARG A 219 -10.38 -13.10 9.27
N PHE A 220 -9.55 -13.50 10.23
CA PHE A 220 -8.92 -14.82 10.25
C PHE A 220 -9.71 -15.87 11.03
N ASN A 221 -10.56 -15.48 11.99
CA ASN A 221 -11.21 -16.41 12.91
C ASN A 221 -12.75 -16.32 12.97
N ASN A 222 -13.38 -15.23 12.48
CA ASN A 222 -14.83 -15.17 12.46
C ASN A 222 -15.41 -16.11 11.41
N SER A 223 -16.45 -16.87 11.76
CA SER A 223 -17.14 -17.77 10.83
C SER A 223 -17.80 -17.00 9.67
N SER A 224 -18.35 -15.80 9.95
CA SER A 224 -18.94 -14.94 8.92
C SER A 224 -17.98 -14.49 7.83
N ASP A 225 -16.68 -14.49 8.12
CA ASP A 225 -15.62 -14.03 7.22
C ASP A 225 -14.93 -15.20 6.47
N GLN A 226 -15.50 -16.41 6.53
CA GLN A 226 -14.98 -17.59 5.84
C GLN A 226 -14.82 -17.36 4.32
N TYR A 227 -15.79 -16.72 3.69
CA TYR A 227 -15.76 -16.42 2.24
C TYR A 227 -14.56 -15.53 1.86
N ILE A 228 -14.09 -14.65 2.77
CA ILE A 228 -12.89 -13.82 2.55
C ILE A 228 -11.64 -14.70 2.55
N ARG A 229 -11.55 -15.64 3.49
CA ARG A 229 -10.42 -16.57 3.58
C ARG A 229 -10.36 -17.52 2.37
N GLU A 230 -11.51 -18.00 1.91
CA GLU A 230 -11.64 -18.80 0.69
C GLU A 230 -11.19 -18.01 -0.52
N PHE A 231 -11.66 -16.76 -0.68
CA PHE A 231 -11.23 -15.87 -1.75
C PHE A 231 -9.71 -15.69 -1.80
N ILE A 232 -9.06 -15.50 -0.65
CA ILE A 232 -7.60 -15.37 -0.56
C ILE A 232 -6.93 -16.69 -0.93
N ALA A 233 -7.35 -17.81 -0.35
CA ALA A 233 -6.74 -19.13 -0.54
C ALA A 233 -6.82 -19.64 -1.98
N GLU A 234 -7.86 -19.25 -2.73
CA GLU A 234 -8.00 -19.58 -4.15
C GLU A 234 -7.03 -18.82 -5.06
N ARG A 235 -6.55 -17.63 -4.63
CA ARG A 235 -5.73 -16.71 -5.44
C ARG A 235 -4.29 -16.60 -5.01
N CYS A 236 -4.00 -16.99 -3.76
CA CYS A 236 -2.71 -16.79 -3.15
C CYS A 236 -2.22 -18.00 -2.39
N ARG A 237 -0.92 -18.19 -2.37
CA ARG A 237 -0.26 -19.04 -1.38
C ARG A 237 -0.05 -18.22 -0.10
N ILE A 238 -0.73 -18.59 0.97
CA ILE A 238 -0.52 -18.01 2.29
C ILE A 238 0.82 -18.52 2.83
N LEU A 239 1.76 -17.62 3.08
CA LEU A 239 3.08 -17.95 3.61
C LEU A 239 3.13 -17.91 5.13
N ALA A 240 2.46 -16.91 5.72
CA ALA A 240 2.38 -16.74 7.16
C ALA A 240 1.18 -15.87 7.57
N VAL A 241 0.72 -16.06 8.78
CA VAL A 241 -0.18 -15.15 9.50
C VAL A 241 0.49 -14.81 10.82
N VAL A 242 0.92 -13.56 10.98
CA VAL A 242 1.65 -13.09 12.17
C VAL A 242 0.71 -12.29 13.06
N GLY A 243 0.32 -12.85 14.20
CA GLY A 243 -0.50 -12.16 15.20
C GLY A 243 0.27 -11.03 15.88
N LEU A 244 -0.31 -9.82 15.88
CA LEU A 244 0.26 -8.68 16.59
C LEU A 244 -0.34 -8.57 18.02
N HIS A 245 0.43 -8.04 18.95
CA HIS A 245 -0.03 -7.83 20.31
C HIS A 245 -1.22 -6.87 20.34
N GLY A 246 -2.21 -7.08 21.23
CA GLY A 246 -3.43 -6.26 21.31
C GLY A 246 -3.20 -4.77 21.59
N ASN A 247 -2.02 -4.40 22.09
CA ASN A 247 -1.64 -3.01 22.33
C ASN A 247 -0.85 -2.37 21.18
N THR A 248 -0.61 -3.09 20.08
CA THR A 248 0.22 -2.63 18.96
C THR A 248 -0.23 -1.27 18.41
N PHE A 249 -1.53 -1.04 18.29
CA PHE A 249 -2.10 0.19 17.77
C PHE A 249 -2.73 1.12 18.84
N LYS A 250 -2.49 0.87 20.12
CA LYS A 250 -2.90 1.81 21.19
C LYS A 250 -2.03 3.09 21.14
N PRO A 251 -2.57 4.24 21.52
CA PRO A 251 -3.93 4.49 22.04
C PRO A 251 -5.01 4.63 20.95
N HIS A 252 -4.67 4.50 19.68
CA HIS A 252 -5.56 4.81 18.55
C HIS A 252 -6.70 3.80 18.41
N THR A 253 -6.43 2.52 18.58
CA THR A 253 -7.44 1.45 18.58
C THR A 253 -7.04 0.29 19.47
N GLY A 254 -8.03 -0.38 20.07
CA GLY A 254 -7.86 -1.65 20.76
C GLY A 254 -8.04 -2.87 19.86
N THR A 255 -8.22 -2.68 18.56
CA THR A 255 -8.43 -3.79 17.62
C THR A 255 -7.17 -4.64 17.53
N LYS A 256 -7.31 -5.93 17.87
CA LYS A 256 -6.25 -6.90 17.66
C LYS A 256 -6.11 -7.19 16.17
N THR A 257 -4.89 -7.22 15.68
CA THR A 257 -4.57 -7.32 14.25
C THR A 257 -3.58 -8.43 13.98
N SER A 258 -3.50 -8.83 12.73
CA SER A 258 -2.47 -9.74 12.23
C SER A 258 -1.97 -9.27 10.87
N VAL A 259 -0.74 -9.64 10.54
CA VAL A 259 -0.16 -9.47 9.21
C VAL A 259 -0.37 -10.76 8.42
N LEU A 260 -0.92 -10.65 7.22
CA LEU A 260 -1.03 -11.72 6.24
C LEU A 260 -0.01 -11.49 5.14
#